data_1139f262ac4b341740fa05242fff5ab8
#
_entry.id   1139f262ac4b341740fa05242fff5ab8
#
_cell.length_a   1.000
_cell.length_b   1.000
_cell.length_c   1.000
_cell.angle_alpha   90.00
_cell.angle_beta   90.00
_cell.angle_gamma   90.00
#
_symmetry.space_group_name_H-M   'P 1'
#
loop_
_entity.id
_entity.type
_entity.pdbx_description
1 polymer ?
#
loop_
_entity_poly.entity_id
_entity_poly.type
_entity_poly.pdbx_seq_one_letter_code
_entity_poly.pdbx_strand_id
1 'polypeptide(L)'
;MLQNQPQNFCNCVILTIIFSDLQEDLAAIQNNPARAQFCSQRLLCRTLAGNNVYILTITAPASQEDMKRKAVIVLSARVHPGETPSSWIMRGILHFLTGDSDVSTRLRDNFIFKIVPMLNPDGCIVGNTRCSLAARDLNRQYKSVIKEAFPSVFNVKTLVRR
;
A
#
# COMPACT_ATOMS: atom_id res chain seq x y z
N MET A 1 -27.91 -23.23 -42.63
CA MET A 1 -28.34 -22.09 -41.78
C MET A 1 -27.68 -22.25 -40.44
N LEU A 2 -26.55 -21.60 -40.24
CA LEU A 2 -25.90 -21.53 -38.93
C LEU A 2 -26.41 -20.30 -38.23
N GLN A 3 -27.20 -20.53 -37.14
CA GLN A 3 -27.74 -19.47 -36.33
C GLN A 3 -26.56 -18.80 -35.55
N ASN A 4 -26.36 -17.50 -35.80
CA ASN A 4 -25.52 -16.65 -35.01
C ASN A 4 -26.13 -16.55 -33.61
N GLN A 5 -25.56 -17.26 -32.64
CA GLN A 5 -25.78 -16.99 -31.22
C GLN A 5 -25.01 -15.71 -30.87
N PRO A 6 -25.65 -14.72 -30.23
CA PRO A 6 -24.92 -13.58 -29.74
C PRO A 6 -23.95 -14.05 -28.64
N GLN A 7 -22.65 -13.86 -28.87
CA GLN A 7 -21.65 -14.05 -27.83
C GLN A 7 -21.92 -12.98 -26.77
N ASN A 8 -22.53 -13.39 -25.66
CA ASN A 8 -22.60 -12.58 -24.46
C ASN A 8 -21.16 -12.43 -23.92
N PHE A 9 -20.48 -11.39 -24.39
CA PHE A 9 -19.28 -10.91 -23.71
C PHE A 9 -19.72 -10.44 -22.32
N CYS A 10 -19.42 -11.24 -21.32
CA CYS A 10 -19.49 -10.80 -19.93
C CYS A 10 -18.51 -9.62 -19.79
N ASN A 11 -19.02 -8.40 -19.81
CA ASN A 11 -18.25 -7.20 -19.52
C ASN A 11 -17.84 -7.27 -18.05
N CYS A 12 -16.79 -8.04 -17.75
CA CYS A 12 -16.15 -8.04 -16.45
C CYS A 12 -15.41 -6.70 -16.33
N VAL A 13 -16.08 -5.68 -15.80
CA VAL A 13 -15.45 -4.43 -15.43
C VAL A 13 -14.53 -4.75 -14.25
N ILE A 14 -13.26 -4.94 -14.52
CA ILE A 14 -12.25 -5.08 -13.47
C ILE A 14 -12.09 -3.70 -12.84
N LEU A 15 -12.80 -3.46 -11.76
CA LEU A 15 -12.59 -2.27 -10.93
C LEU A 15 -11.19 -2.37 -10.33
N THR A 16 -10.29 -1.54 -10.82
CA THR A 16 -8.93 -1.46 -10.27
C THR A 16 -8.79 -0.20 -9.43
N ILE A 17 -8.15 -0.31 -8.28
CA ILE A 17 -7.73 0.87 -7.51
C ILE A 17 -6.48 1.42 -8.20
N ILE A 18 -6.59 2.62 -8.77
CA ILE A 18 -5.48 3.36 -9.36
C ILE A 18 -4.80 4.25 -8.33
N PHE A 19 -3.73 4.95 -8.74
CA PHE A 19 -2.93 5.75 -7.81
C PHE A 19 -3.70 6.94 -7.21
N SER A 20 -4.58 7.59 -8.00
CA SER A 20 -5.47 8.65 -7.51
C SER A 20 -6.47 8.16 -6.47
N ASP A 21 -7.09 6.98 -6.70
CA ASP A 21 -8.03 6.40 -5.72
C ASP A 21 -7.34 6.14 -4.38
N LEU A 22 -6.10 5.64 -4.43
CA LEU A 22 -5.30 5.48 -3.20
C LEU A 22 -5.07 6.82 -2.50
N GLN A 23 -4.75 7.89 -3.24
CA GLN A 23 -4.55 9.22 -2.65
C GLN A 23 -5.82 9.75 -2.00
N GLU A 24 -6.98 9.54 -2.62
CA GLU A 24 -8.29 9.91 -2.07
C GLU A 24 -8.60 9.12 -0.80
N ASP A 25 -8.39 7.80 -0.80
CA ASP A 25 -8.56 6.95 0.39
C ASP A 25 -7.67 7.42 1.56
N LEU A 26 -6.40 7.74 1.28
CA LEU A 26 -5.48 8.23 2.30
C LEU A 26 -5.90 9.60 2.83
N ALA A 27 -6.33 10.50 1.95
CA ALA A 27 -6.86 11.81 2.35
C ALA A 27 -8.13 11.67 3.21
N ALA A 28 -9.03 10.75 2.85
CA ALA A 28 -10.24 10.49 3.62
C ALA A 28 -9.92 9.97 5.04
N ILE A 29 -8.88 9.15 5.21
CA ILE A 29 -8.43 8.70 6.53
C ILE A 29 -7.84 9.87 7.33
N GLN A 30 -6.99 10.70 6.71
CA GLN A 30 -6.33 11.83 7.39
C GLN A 30 -7.32 12.95 7.76
N ASN A 31 -8.33 13.19 6.93
CA ASN A 31 -9.36 14.21 7.16
C ASN A 31 -10.44 13.76 8.18
N ASN A 32 -10.45 12.51 8.58
CA ASN A 32 -11.37 12.00 9.60
C ASN A 32 -10.66 11.99 10.97
N PRO A 33 -11.04 12.88 11.93
CA PRO A 33 -10.36 12.99 13.23
C PRO A 33 -10.36 11.69 14.03
N ALA A 34 -11.44 10.90 13.96
CA ALA A 34 -11.56 9.62 14.66
C ALA A 34 -10.56 8.57 14.13
N ARG A 35 -10.14 8.67 12.87
CA ARG A 35 -9.16 7.78 12.25
C ARG A 35 -7.74 8.34 12.31
N ALA A 36 -7.60 9.64 12.08
CA ALA A 36 -6.30 10.33 12.04
C ALA A 36 -5.53 10.22 13.37
N GLN A 37 -6.23 10.12 14.50
CA GLN A 37 -5.59 9.93 15.81
C GLN A 37 -4.74 8.66 15.91
N PHE A 38 -5.05 7.63 15.13
CA PHE A 38 -4.33 6.35 15.13
C PHE A 38 -3.38 6.21 13.93
N CYS A 39 -3.49 7.07 12.91
CA CYS A 39 -2.84 6.91 11.63
C CYS A 39 -2.01 8.14 11.27
N SER A 40 -0.70 8.02 11.25
CA SER A 40 0.18 9.05 10.72
C SER A 40 0.71 8.64 9.34
N GLN A 41 0.61 9.56 8.37
CA GLN A 41 1.11 9.39 7.02
C GLN A 41 2.42 10.16 6.83
N ARG A 42 3.39 9.53 6.16
CA ARG A 42 4.65 10.17 5.78
C ARG A 42 5.05 9.77 4.36
N LEU A 43 5.86 10.59 3.74
CA LEU A 43 6.54 10.22 2.49
C LEU A 43 7.66 9.23 2.83
N LEU A 44 7.60 8.03 2.24
CA LEU A 44 8.68 7.04 2.33
C LEU A 44 9.81 7.40 1.36
N CYS A 45 9.46 7.67 0.11
CA CYS A 45 10.38 8.10 -0.94
C CYS A 45 9.60 8.63 -2.15
N ARG A 46 10.33 9.19 -3.12
CA ARG A 46 9.84 9.43 -4.48
C ARG A 46 10.34 8.34 -5.41
N THR A 47 9.52 8.01 -6.39
CA THR A 47 9.85 7.04 -7.45
C THR A 47 10.70 7.68 -8.55
N LEU A 48 11.05 6.91 -9.59
CA LEU A 48 11.77 7.40 -10.76
C LEU A 48 11.01 8.50 -11.53
N ALA A 49 9.68 8.40 -11.60
CA ALA A 49 8.83 9.44 -12.20
C ALA A 49 8.47 10.57 -11.23
N GLY A 50 9.02 10.57 -10.01
CA GLY A 50 8.75 11.58 -8.98
C GLY A 50 7.45 11.37 -8.20
N ASN A 51 6.73 10.26 -8.41
CA ASN A 51 5.52 9.94 -7.66
C ASN A 51 5.82 9.60 -6.21
N ASN A 52 4.91 9.97 -5.31
CA ASN A 52 5.08 9.74 -3.89
C ASN A 52 4.76 8.27 -3.53
N VAL A 53 5.67 7.63 -2.81
CA VAL A 53 5.40 6.38 -2.09
C VAL A 53 5.18 6.73 -0.63
N TYR A 54 3.98 6.47 -0.13
CA TYR A 54 3.62 6.77 1.25
C TYR A 54 3.88 5.59 2.18
N ILE A 55 4.19 5.91 3.43
CA ILE A 55 4.16 4.98 4.54
C ILE A 55 3.19 5.49 5.61
N LEU A 56 2.31 4.61 6.06
CA LEU A 56 1.43 4.87 7.18
C LEU A 56 1.97 4.16 8.42
N THR A 57 1.84 4.83 9.55
CA THR A 57 2.03 4.21 10.86
C THR A 57 0.70 4.19 11.57
N ILE A 58 0.17 3.00 11.84
CA ILE A 58 -1.11 2.81 12.51
C ILE A 58 -0.87 2.11 13.84
N THR A 59 -1.23 2.77 14.95
CA THR A 59 -1.12 2.26 16.32
C THR A 59 -1.94 3.14 17.27
N ALA A 60 -2.34 2.64 18.41
CA ALA A 60 -2.93 3.49 19.46
C ALA A 60 -1.83 4.34 20.11
N PRO A 61 -2.13 5.61 20.45
CA PRO A 61 -1.24 6.45 21.23
C PRO A 61 -0.84 5.75 22.54
N ALA A 62 0.44 5.83 22.91
CA ALA A 62 0.97 5.20 24.10
C ALA A 62 2.20 5.95 24.60
N SER A 63 2.64 5.67 25.84
CA SER A 63 3.90 6.18 26.37
C SER A 63 5.10 5.68 25.54
N GLN A 64 6.25 6.34 25.65
CA GLN A 64 7.47 5.88 24.94
C GLN A 64 7.89 4.47 25.36
N GLU A 65 7.68 4.12 26.64
CA GLU A 65 8.00 2.79 27.17
C GLU A 65 7.06 1.71 26.57
N ASP A 66 5.76 2.00 26.53
CA ASP A 66 4.79 1.06 25.97
C ASP A 66 4.98 0.91 24.44
N MET A 67 5.33 1.99 23.74
CA MET A 67 5.64 1.94 22.30
C MET A 67 6.83 1.02 21.99
N LYS A 68 7.85 0.96 22.88
CA LYS A 68 8.99 0.04 22.71
C LYS A 68 8.62 -1.44 22.89
N ARG A 69 7.53 -1.72 23.60
CA ARG A 69 7.04 -3.08 23.85
C ARG A 69 6.17 -3.61 22.71
N LYS A 70 5.58 -2.73 21.90
CA LYS A 70 4.73 -3.13 20.79
C LYS A 70 5.55 -3.78 19.68
N ALA A 71 5.11 -4.92 19.18
CA ALA A 71 5.70 -5.54 18.02
C ALA A 71 5.37 -4.75 16.74
N VAL A 72 6.33 -4.67 15.81
CA VAL A 72 6.15 -3.95 14.54
C VAL A 72 5.77 -4.94 13.44
N ILE A 73 4.67 -4.65 12.75
CA ILE A 73 4.21 -5.40 11.58
C ILE A 73 4.36 -4.52 10.35
N VAL A 74 5.14 -4.98 9.36
CA VAL A 74 5.33 -4.26 8.10
C VAL A 74 4.50 -4.92 7.01
N LEU A 75 3.62 -4.16 6.36
CA LEU A 75 2.79 -4.60 5.26
C LEU A 75 3.06 -3.75 4.03
N SER A 76 3.10 -4.39 2.87
CA SER A 76 3.21 -3.69 1.58
C SER A 76 2.31 -4.33 0.54
N ALA A 77 1.88 -3.53 -0.44
CA ALA A 77 1.04 -3.99 -1.54
C ALA A 77 1.49 -3.40 -2.88
N ARG A 78 0.93 -3.93 -3.95
CA ARG A 78 1.06 -3.45 -5.32
C ARG A 78 2.51 -3.29 -5.78
N VAL A 79 3.36 -4.29 -5.48
CA VAL A 79 4.71 -4.39 -6.03
C VAL A 79 4.66 -4.67 -7.54
N HIS A 80 3.72 -5.52 -7.96
CA HIS A 80 3.41 -5.75 -9.36
C HIS A 80 2.14 -4.96 -9.74
N PRO A 81 2.22 -4.08 -10.75
CA PRO A 81 1.11 -3.20 -11.11
C PRO A 81 -0.17 -3.93 -11.54
N GLY A 82 -0.06 -5.09 -12.18
CA GLY A 82 -1.22 -5.88 -12.62
C GLY A 82 -1.93 -6.66 -11.53
N GLU A 83 -1.36 -6.77 -10.31
CA GLU A 83 -1.97 -7.48 -9.19
C GLU A 83 -2.98 -6.60 -8.44
N THR A 84 -4.06 -6.22 -9.11
CA THR A 84 -5.08 -5.29 -8.59
C THR A 84 -5.75 -5.75 -7.29
N PRO A 85 -5.98 -7.05 -7.04
CA PRO A 85 -6.56 -7.51 -5.77
C PRO A 85 -5.76 -7.10 -4.54
N SER A 86 -4.43 -6.93 -4.66
CA SER A 86 -3.57 -6.50 -3.56
C SER A 86 -3.93 -5.10 -3.05
N SER A 87 -4.37 -4.20 -3.92
CA SER A 87 -4.83 -2.86 -3.53
C SER A 87 -6.17 -2.91 -2.81
N TRP A 88 -7.09 -3.78 -3.23
CA TRP A 88 -8.38 -3.97 -2.56
C TRP A 88 -8.22 -4.56 -1.16
N ILE A 89 -7.35 -5.57 -1.02
CA ILE A 89 -7.00 -6.15 0.29
C ILE A 89 -6.39 -5.07 1.18
N MET A 90 -5.45 -4.28 0.65
CA MET A 90 -4.79 -3.21 1.41
C MET A 90 -5.77 -2.12 1.83
N ARG A 91 -6.70 -1.72 0.95
CA ARG A 91 -7.80 -0.79 1.28
C ARG A 91 -8.63 -1.33 2.45
N GLY A 92 -9.01 -2.60 2.41
CA GLY A 92 -9.73 -3.27 3.50
C GLY A 92 -8.94 -3.25 4.81
N ILE A 93 -7.64 -3.54 4.77
CA ILE A 93 -6.75 -3.50 5.94
C ILE A 93 -6.68 -2.09 6.53
N LEU A 94 -6.51 -1.05 5.70
CA LEU A 94 -6.45 0.34 6.15
C LEU A 94 -7.76 0.76 6.82
N HIS A 95 -8.91 0.46 6.20
CA HIS A 95 -10.22 0.76 6.78
C HIS A 95 -10.46 0.02 8.09
N PHE A 96 -10.09 -1.26 8.16
CA PHE A 96 -10.23 -2.07 9.35
C PHE A 96 -9.34 -1.57 10.49
N LEU A 97 -8.06 -1.37 10.24
CA LEU A 97 -7.11 -0.94 11.28
C LEU A 97 -7.35 0.49 11.77
N THR A 98 -7.97 1.35 10.98
CA THR A 98 -8.34 2.72 11.39
C THR A 98 -9.79 2.83 11.89
N GLY A 99 -10.54 1.72 11.85
CA GLY A 99 -11.91 1.64 12.36
C GLY A 99 -12.01 1.56 13.89
N ASP A 100 -13.23 1.40 14.37
CA ASP A 100 -13.61 1.46 15.79
C ASP A 100 -13.99 0.10 16.41
N SER A 101 -13.80 -1.00 15.67
CA SER A 101 -14.10 -2.33 16.20
C SER A 101 -13.17 -2.71 17.37
N ASP A 102 -13.68 -3.52 18.30
CA ASP A 102 -12.89 -4.02 19.45
C ASP A 102 -11.61 -4.72 19.00
N VAL A 103 -11.68 -5.48 17.88
CA VAL A 103 -10.53 -6.18 17.35
C VAL A 103 -9.48 -5.20 16.83
N SER A 104 -9.90 -4.17 16.08
CA SER A 104 -8.96 -3.16 15.56
C SER A 104 -8.31 -2.37 16.69
N THR A 105 -9.07 -2.06 17.75
CA THR A 105 -8.55 -1.39 18.95
C THR A 105 -7.49 -2.25 19.64
N ARG A 106 -7.79 -3.52 19.93
CA ARG A 106 -6.83 -4.47 20.52
C ARG A 106 -5.56 -4.64 19.67
N LEU A 107 -5.69 -4.65 18.35
CA LEU A 107 -4.54 -4.72 17.46
C LEU A 107 -3.67 -3.47 17.56
N ARG A 108 -4.26 -2.27 17.55
CA ARG A 108 -3.50 -1.01 17.70
C ARG A 108 -2.87 -0.85 19.08
N ASP A 109 -3.46 -1.44 20.12
CA ASP A 109 -2.90 -1.43 21.48
C ASP A 109 -1.63 -2.27 21.58
N ASN A 110 -1.54 -3.37 20.83
CA ASN A 110 -0.46 -4.34 20.95
C ASN A 110 0.59 -4.23 19.83
N PHE A 111 0.26 -3.61 18.70
CA PHE A 111 1.12 -3.57 17.52
C PHE A 111 1.30 -2.17 16.94
N ILE A 112 2.42 -2.00 16.26
CA ILE A 112 2.68 -0.86 15.38
C ILE A 112 2.66 -1.39 13.94
N PHE A 113 1.68 -0.95 13.15
CA PHE A 113 1.60 -1.30 11.74
C PHE A 113 2.34 -0.25 10.91
N LYS A 114 3.31 -0.69 10.11
CA LYS A 114 4.00 0.10 9.09
C LYS A 114 3.52 -0.35 7.72
N ILE A 115 2.72 0.47 7.06
CA ILE A 115 2.02 0.07 5.84
C ILE A 115 2.47 0.91 4.67
N VAL A 116 2.91 0.23 3.59
CA VAL A 116 3.23 0.86 2.29
C VAL A 116 2.19 0.39 1.27
N PRO A 117 1.13 1.20 1.02
CA PRO A 117 -0.04 0.71 0.27
C PRO A 117 0.23 0.39 -1.19
N MET A 118 1.18 1.08 -1.82
CA MET A 118 1.53 0.88 -3.22
C MET A 118 3.03 1.08 -3.41
N LEU A 119 3.74 -0.03 -3.71
CA LEU A 119 5.19 -0.01 -3.89
C LEU A 119 5.63 0.46 -5.28
N ASN A 120 4.79 0.27 -6.29
CA ASN A 120 5.12 0.57 -7.68
C ASN A 120 4.05 1.47 -8.33
N PRO A 121 3.88 2.73 -7.83
CA PRO A 121 2.90 3.65 -8.41
C PRO A 121 3.22 3.98 -9.87
N ASP A 122 4.50 4.11 -10.24
CA ASP A 122 4.90 4.38 -11.62
C ASP A 122 4.39 3.32 -12.59
N GLY A 123 4.64 2.04 -12.26
CA GLY A 123 4.16 0.94 -13.08
C GLY A 123 2.62 0.88 -13.15
N CYS A 124 1.93 1.25 -12.07
CA CYS A 124 0.46 1.34 -12.06
C CYS A 124 -0.06 2.45 -12.98
N ILE A 125 0.58 3.63 -12.95
CA ILE A 125 0.19 4.80 -13.75
C ILE A 125 0.40 4.54 -15.26
N VAL A 126 1.52 3.92 -15.63
CA VAL A 126 1.82 3.63 -17.05
C VAL A 126 1.18 2.35 -17.56
N GLY A 127 0.49 1.58 -16.71
CA GLY A 127 -0.22 0.37 -17.13
C GLY A 127 0.66 -0.87 -17.29
N ASN A 128 1.82 -0.94 -16.66
CA ASN A 128 2.65 -2.14 -16.66
C ASN A 128 1.93 -3.30 -15.97
N THR A 129 2.17 -4.53 -16.41
CA THR A 129 1.66 -5.72 -15.73
C THR A 129 2.51 -6.08 -14.51
N ARG A 130 3.85 -5.99 -14.64
CA ARG A 130 4.77 -6.49 -13.62
C ARG A 130 5.90 -5.53 -13.26
N CYS A 131 6.55 -4.93 -14.25
CA CYS A 131 7.80 -4.21 -14.07
C CYS A 131 7.61 -2.76 -13.57
N SER A 132 8.65 -2.20 -12.97
CA SER A 132 8.81 -0.76 -12.73
C SER A 132 9.25 -0.04 -14.01
N LEU A 133 9.42 1.28 -13.97
CA LEU A 133 9.96 2.07 -15.09
C LEU A 133 11.40 1.68 -15.47
N ALA A 134 12.15 1.06 -14.55
CA ALA A 134 13.47 0.51 -14.85
C ALA A 134 13.41 -0.83 -15.60
N ALA A 135 12.23 -1.23 -16.11
CA ALA A 135 11.99 -2.52 -16.75
C ALA A 135 12.41 -3.73 -15.90
N ARG A 136 12.32 -3.60 -14.58
CA ARG A 136 12.69 -4.64 -13.62
C ARG A 136 11.51 -5.01 -12.70
N ASP A 137 11.44 -6.29 -12.36
CA ASP A 137 10.58 -6.78 -11.29
C ASP A 137 11.13 -6.33 -9.95
N LEU A 138 10.43 -5.41 -9.29
CA LEU A 138 10.84 -4.87 -7.98
C LEU A 138 10.96 -5.95 -6.91
N ASN A 139 10.15 -7.01 -6.99
CA ASN A 139 10.20 -8.12 -6.04
C ASN A 139 11.46 -8.99 -6.18
N ARG A 140 12.31 -8.74 -7.17
CA ARG A 140 13.64 -9.35 -7.34
C ARG A 140 14.77 -8.41 -6.93
N GLN A 141 14.46 -7.17 -6.49
CA GLN A 141 15.47 -6.13 -6.25
C GLN A 141 15.77 -5.89 -4.76
N TYR A 142 15.23 -6.68 -3.83
CA TYR A 142 15.51 -6.54 -2.39
C TYR A 142 16.98 -6.75 -2.01
N LYS A 143 17.76 -7.46 -2.83
CA LYS A 143 19.23 -7.61 -2.66
C LYS A 143 20.00 -6.42 -3.22
N SER A 144 19.41 -5.62 -4.12
CA SER A 144 20.08 -4.47 -4.72
C SER A 144 20.46 -3.42 -3.68
N VAL A 145 21.59 -2.77 -3.91
CA VAL A 145 22.07 -1.61 -3.13
C VAL A 145 21.84 -0.28 -3.86
N ILE A 146 21.31 -0.33 -5.08
CA ILE A 146 21.12 0.84 -5.95
C ILE A 146 19.81 1.53 -5.58
N LYS A 147 19.90 2.51 -4.68
CA LYS A 147 18.76 3.27 -4.19
C LYS A 147 18.08 4.06 -5.30
N GLU A 148 18.87 4.62 -6.19
CA GLU A 148 18.42 5.49 -7.30
C GLU A 148 17.53 4.73 -8.30
N ALA A 149 17.85 3.47 -8.58
CA ALA A 149 17.07 2.63 -9.51
C ALA A 149 15.83 2.00 -8.85
N PHE A 150 15.87 1.74 -7.53
CA PHE A 150 14.82 1.00 -6.82
C PHE A 150 14.44 1.68 -5.49
N PRO A 151 14.04 2.96 -5.50
CA PRO A 151 13.88 3.74 -4.27
C PRO A 151 12.85 3.15 -3.31
N SER A 152 11.70 2.66 -3.78
CA SER A 152 10.66 2.09 -2.93
C SER A 152 11.13 0.83 -2.20
N VAL A 153 11.71 -0.12 -2.92
CA VAL A 153 12.23 -1.38 -2.36
C VAL A 153 13.40 -1.12 -1.41
N PHE A 154 14.31 -0.22 -1.78
CA PHE A 154 15.43 0.16 -0.93
C PHE A 154 14.97 0.72 0.42
N ASN A 155 14.00 1.63 0.40
CA ASN A 155 13.49 2.25 1.62
C ASN A 155 12.68 1.27 2.49
N VAL A 156 11.88 0.37 1.90
CA VAL A 156 11.20 -0.69 2.66
C VAL A 156 12.20 -1.65 3.29
N LYS A 157 13.23 -2.07 2.54
CA LYS A 157 14.32 -2.90 3.11
C LYS A 157 15.00 -2.23 4.29
N THR A 158 15.26 -0.93 4.19
CA THR A 158 15.87 -0.16 5.28
C THR A 158 14.95 -0.03 6.49
N LEU A 159 13.63 0.11 6.25
CA LEU A 159 12.61 0.15 7.30
C LEU A 159 12.59 -1.17 8.13
N VAL A 160 12.66 -2.31 7.44
CA VAL A 160 12.60 -3.64 8.09
C VAL A 160 13.87 -3.98 8.88
N ARG A 161 15.00 -3.35 8.53
CA ARG A 161 16.30 -3.60 9.21
C ARG A 161 16.52 -2.76 10.47
N ARG A 162 15.64 -1.79 10.72
CA ARG A 162 15.70 -0.93 11.93
C ARG A 162 14.90 -1.53 13.07
#